data_4b3d1909be7bd3b16b89034797136443
#
_entry.id   4b3d1909be7bd3b16b89034797136443
#
_cell.length_a   1.000
_cell.length_b   1.000
_cell.length_c   1.000
_cell.angle_alpha   90.00
_cell.angle_beta   90.00
_cell.angle_gamma   90.00
#
_symmetry.space_group_name_H-M   'P 1'
#
loop_
_entity.id
_entity.type
_entity.pdbx_description
1 polymer ?
#
loop_
_entity_poly.entity_id
_entity_poly.type
_entity_poly.pdbx_seq_one_letter_code
_entity_poly.pdbx_strand_id
1 'polypeptide(L)'
;MTDSKKLVEEAPYHPGYEDAIVKAADAMSDKGYEEGYLGDAIRFKMKRDKKRFWAGDNISDYVSETDKEILINEATEAFERVLDTLLIDRENDPNSKGTARRLAKMYFNEIMAGRYEPAPDATCFPNDSEDRYEGMLVVRSELRSMCSHHHQPVAGVAYIGIIAAQKLIGLSKYTRIAQWCARRGTLQEELCNDIAREIEKATGAKDLGVYIQAVHGCCENRGIMAHSSLTQTTVLKGAFNTDGNTKKEFFDNIKLQQEFAPR
;
A
#
# COMPACT_ATOMS: atom_id res chain seq x y z
N MET A 1 -35.51 7.59 -18.66
CA MET A 1 -34.32 6.72 -18.45
C MET A 1 -33.25 7.24 -19.38
N THR A 2 -32.52 8.24 -18.91
CA THR A 2 -31.46 8.92 -19.68
C THR A 2 -30.12 8.32 -19.32
N ASP A 3 -29.44 7.98 -20.34
CA ASP A 3 -28.22 7.20 -20.50
C ASP A 3 -27.02 7.79 -19.72
N SER A 4 -26.80 7.36 -18.48
CA SER A 4 -25.64 7.74 -17.64
C SER A 4 -24.36 6.94 -17.95
N LYS A 5 -24.34 6.17 -19.05
CA LYS A 5 -23.19 5.36 -19.48
C LYS A 5 -22.21 6.07 -20.43
N LYS A 6 -22.43 7.35 -20.77
CA LYS A 6 -21.60 8.07 -21.75
C LYS A 6 -20.67 9.15 -21.17
N LEU A 7 -20.47 9.22 -19.87
CA LEU A 7 -19.61 10.24 -19.25
C LEU A 7 -18.28 9.72 -18.69
N VAL A 8 -17.83 8.54 -19.09
CA VAL A 8 -16.49 8.01 -18.79
C VAL A 8 -15.75 7.69 -20.09
N GLU A 9 -16.04 8.38 -21.17
CA GLU A 9 -15.16 8.44 -22.33
C GLU A 9 -14.14 9.55 -22.09
N GLU A 10 -12.89 9.13 -21.96
CA GLU A 10 -11.61 9.85 -22.02
C GLU A 10 -11.74 11.30 -22.48
N ALA A 11 -11.52 12.25 -21.54
CA ALA A 11 -11.29 13.63 -21.96
C ALA A 11 -10.13 13.61 -22.96
N PRO A 12 -10.30 14.16 -24.17
CA PRO A 12 -9.30 14.09 -25.20
C PRO A 12 -8.01 14.75 -24.68
N TYR A 13 -6.95 13.98 -24.70
CA TYR A 13 -5.60 14.41 -24.39
C TYR A 13 -5.22 15.55 -25.36
N HIS A 14 -5.21 16.77 -24.85
CA HIS A 14 -4.88 17.93 -25.65
C HIS A 14 -3.35 18.10 -25.68
N PRO A 15 -2.67 17.97 -26.84
CA PRO A 15 -1.19 18.11 -26.93
C PRO A 15 -0.62 19.43 -26.38
N GLY A 16 -1.42 20.50 -26.35
CA GLY A 16 -1.04 21.78 -25.76
C GLY A 16 -1.17 21.86 -24.23
N TYR A 17 -1.79 20.87 -23.59
CA TYR A 17 -1.95 20.83 -22.13
C TYR A 17 -0.64 20.45 -21.43
N GLU A 18 0.19 19.59 -22.06
CA GLU A 18 1.52 19.24 -21.55
C GLU A 18 2.48 20.44 -21.57
N ASP A 19 2.52 21.20 -22.65
CA ASP A 19 3.39 22.38 -22.75
C ASP A 19 3.00 23.49 -21.77
N ALA A 20 1.71 23.65 -21.50
CA ALA A 20 1.21 24.62 -20.52
C ALA A 20 1.57 24.20 -19.08
N ILE A 21 1.48 22.91 -18.76
CA ILE A 21 1.84 22.37 -17.44
C ILE A 21 3.36 22.30 -17.25
N VAL A 22 4.15 22.02 -18.31
CA VAL A 22 5.62 22.12 -18.26
C VAL A 22 6.06 23.53 -17.93
N LYS A 23 5.50 24.52 -18.63
CA LYS A 23 5.78 25.94 -18.35
C LYS A 23 5.32 26.36 -16.95
N ALA A 24 4.19 25.84 -16.47
CA ALA A 24 3.71 26.10 -15.12
C ALA A 24 4.60 25.42 -14.06
N ALA A 25 5.03 24.16 -14.27
CA ALA A 25 5.91 23.43 -13.35
C ALA A 25 7.32 24.03 -13.29
N ASP A 26 7.87 24.45 -14.42
CA ASP A 26 9.17 25.14 -14.47
C ASP A 26 9.10 26.55 -13.86
N ALA A 27 7.98 27.26 -14.03
CA ALA A 27 7.72 28.54 -13.36
C ALA A 27 7.42 28.39 -11.85
N MET A 28 6.90 27.24 -11.42
CA MET A 28 6.63 26.92 -10.01
C MET A 28 7.90 26.49 -9.25
N SER A 29 8.97 26.06 -9.91
CA SER A 29 10.25 25.78 -9.27
C SER A 29 10.97 27.06 -8.80
N ASP A 30 10.69 28.22 -9.42
CA ASP A 30 11.37 29.51 -9.16
C ASP A 30 10.52 30.55 -8.41
N LYS A 31 9.22 30.39 -8.35
CA LYS A 31 8.30 31.33 -7.67
C LYS A 31 7.31 30.56 -6.82
N GLY A 32 7.50 30.48 -5.54
CA GLY A 32 6.64 29.79 -4.58
C GLY A 32 5.15 29.68 -4.99
N TYR A 33 4.57 28.56 -4.75
CA TYR A 33 3.22 28.04 -5.07
C TYR A 33 2.06 29.05 -4.94
N GLU A 34 1.92 30.01 -5.85
CA GLU A 34 0.82 30.98 -5.79
C GLU A 34 -0.38 30.67 -6.68
N GLU A 35 -0.31 29.73 -7.65
CA GLU A 35 -1.43 29.40 -8.55
C GLU A 35 -1.49 27.91 -8.96
N GLY A 36 -1.59 26.97 -8.03
CA GLY A 36 -1.79 25.55 -8.38
C GLY A 36 -1.59 24.60 -7.22
N TYR A 37 -2.17 23.43 -7.34
CA TYR A 37 -2.00 22.39 -6.33
C TYR A 37 -0.66 21.66 -6.49
N LEU A 38 0.08 21.49 -5.41
CA LEU A 38 1.35 20.74 -5.38
C LEU A 38 1.15 19.31 -5.89
N GLY A 39 0.00 18.69 -5.56
CA GLY A 39 -0.35 17.37 -6.05
C GLY A 39 -0.32 17.26 -7.58
N ASP A 40 -0.75 18.27 -8.30
CA ASP A 40 -0.70 18.28 -9.77
C ASP A 40 0.73 18.43 -10.29
N ALA A 41 1.56 19.27 -9.67
CA ALA A 41 2.96 19.41 -10.03
C ALA A 41 3.74 18.09 -9.83
N ILE A 42 3.54 17.39 -8.71
CA ILE A 42 4.17 16.09 -8.44
C ILE A 42 3.69 15.04 -9.44
N ARG A 43 2.39 14.98 -9.74
CA ARG A 43 1.83 14.05 -10.73
C ARG A 43 2.43 14.29 -12.11
N PHE A 44 2.59 15.55 -12.50
CA PHE A 44 3.23 15.92 -13.75
C PHE A 44 4.70 15.46 -13.80
N LYS A 45 5.49 15.72 -12.74
CA LYS A 45 6.87 15.27 -12.63
C LYS A 45 6.97 13.75 -12.77
N MET A 46 6.11 12.98 -12.08
CA MET A 46 6.07 11.52 -12.20
C MET A 46 5.76 11.04 -13.63
N LYS A 47 4.80 11.71 -14.31
CA LYS A 47 4.47 11.39 -15.73
C LYS A 47 5.66 11.67 -16.65
N ARG A 48 6.29 12.83 -16.53
CA ARG A 48 7.49 13.20 -17.28
C ARG A 48 8.61 12.17 -17.12
N ASP A 49 8.84 11.72 -15.89
CA ASP A 49 9.88 10.75 -15.54
C ASP A 49 9.44 9.30 -15.83
N LYS A 50 8.27 9.10 -16.46
CA LYS A 50 7.65 7.79 -16.75
C LYS A 50 7.53 6.90 -15.50
N LYS A 51 7.40 7.51 -14.33
CA LYS A 51 7.19 6.81 -13.07
C LYS A 51 5.75 6.35 -12.98
N ARG A 52 5.55 5.05 -12.77
CA ARG A 52 4.22 4.53 -12.41
C ARG A 52 3.85 5.00 -11.00
N PHE A 53 2.60 5.41 -10.81
CA PHE A 53 2.07 5.88 -9.52
C PHE A 53 0.66 5.35 -9.25
N TRP A 54 0.44 4.07 -9.55
CA TRP A 54 -0.80 3.38 -9.19
C TRP A 54 -0.99 3.34 -7.67
N ALA A 55 -2.18 2.96 -7.21
CA ALA A 55 -2.53 3.00 -5.78
C ALA A 55 -1.49 2.28 -4.89
N GLY A 56 -1.05 1.08 -5.27
CA GLY A 56 -0.06 0.28 -4.55
C GLY A 56 1.40 0.73 -4.68
N ASP A 57 1.71 1.71 -5.53
CA ASP A 57 3.10 2.14 -5.73
C ASP A 57 3.60 3.01 -4.57
N ASN A 58 4.86 2.81 -4.20
CA ASN A 58 5.58 3.76 -3.36
C ASN A 58 6.10 4.93 -4.23
N ILE A 59 5.88 6.15 -3.76
CA ILE A 59 6.26 7.40 -4.43
C ILE A 59 7.08 8.32 -3.51
N SER A 60 7.70 7.78 -2.48
CA SER A 60 8.48 8.55 -1.50
C SER A 60 9.63 9.35 -2.12
N ASP A 61 10.16 8.92 -3.26
CA ASP A 61 11.21 9.66 -3.99
C ASP A 61 10.70 11.00 -4.61
N TYR A 62 9.37 11.20 -4.65
CA TYR A 62 8.72 12.36 -5.25
C TYR A 62 8.03 13.27 -4.23
N VAL A 63 7.94 12.84 -2.97
CA VAL A 63 7.19 13.55 -1.92
C VAL A 63 8.08 13.68 -0.69
N SER A 64 8.54 14.88 -0.40
CA SER A 64 9.25 15.18 0.84
C SER A 64 8.28 15.32 2.03
N GLU A 65 8.80 15.39 3.25
CA GLU A 65 7.96 15.63 4.44
C GLU A 65 7.27 17.01 4.37
N THR A 66 7.94 18.02 3.80
CA THR A 66 7.32 19.35 3.58
C THR A 66 6.20 19.26 2.55
N ASP A 67 6.41 18.55 1.45
CA ASP A 67 5.39 18.33 0.43
C ASP A 67 4.18 17.60 1.02
N LYS A 68 4.41 16.62 1.89
CA LYS A 68 3.35 15.86 2.54
C LYS A 68 2.42 16.74 3.38
N GLU A 69 2.95 17.72 4.11
CA GLU A 69 2.12 18.67 4.87
C GLU A 69 1.28 19.58 3.94
N ILE A 70 1.82 20.01 2.80
CA ILE A 70 1.07 20.77 1.80
C ILE A 70 -0.04 19.89 1.20
N LEU A 71 0.28 18.66 0.80
CA LEU A 71 -0.70 17.72 0.26
C LEU A 71 -1.82 17.38 1.27
N ILE A 72 -1.51 17.32 2.57
CA ILE A 72 -2.51 17.18 3.63
C ILE A 72 -3.48 18.37 3.65
N ASN A 73 -2.99 19.60 3.42
CA ASN A 73 -3.86 20.77 3.36
C ASN A 73 -4.74 20.73 2.10
N GLU A 74 -4.18 20.43 0.92
CA GLU A 74 -4.93 20.25 -0.33
C GLU A 74 -6.01 19.17 -0.20
N ALA A 75 -5.66 18.03 0.41
CA ALA A 75 -6.61 16.95 0.66
C ALA A 75 -7.69 17.36 1.69
N THR A 76 -7.34 18.20 2.68
CA THR A 76 -8.31 18.75 3.63
C THR A 76 -9.38 19.55 2.91
N GLU A 77 -9.00 20.46 2.02
CA GLU A 77 -9.95 21.26 1.21
C GLU A 77 -10.84 20.36 0.33
N ALA A 78 -10.26 19.30 -0.26
CA ALA A 78 -11.02 18.35 -1.05
C ALA A 78 -12.05 17.59 -0.19
N PHE A 79 -11.67 17.14 1.03
CA PHE A 79 -12.60 16.50 1.96
C PHE A 79 -13.66 17.45 2.51
N GLU A 80 -13.36 18.73 2.69
CA GLU A 80 -14.35 19.74 3.04
C GLU A 80 -15.44 19.80 1.99
N ARG A 81 -15.07 19.89 0.71
CA ARG A 81 -16.04 19.88 -0.40
C ARG A 81 -16.86 18.58 -0.46
N VAL A 82 -16.26 17.42 -0.13
CA VAL A 82 -17.01 16.16 -0.05
C VAL A 82 -18.06 16.23 1.06
N LEU A 83 -17.70 16.70 2.26
CA LEU A 83 -18.61 16.81 3.38
C LEU A 83 -19.75 17.80 3.09
N ASP A 84 -19.44 18.95 2.46
CA ASP A 84 -20.44 19.94 2.04
C ASP A 84 -21.42 19.34 1.00
N THR A 85 -20.91 18.55 0.06
CA THR A 85 -21.73 17.86 -0.94
C THR A 85 -22.64 16.79 -0.32
N LEU A 86 -22.20 16.17 0.78
CA LEU A 86 -23.00 15.24 1.58
C LEU A 86 -23.99 15.97 2.49
N LEU A 87 -24.06 17.31 2.44
CA LEU A 87 -24.92 18.17 3.25
C LEU A 87 -24.67 18.04 4.77
N ILE A 88 -23.40 17.82 5.15
CA ILE A 88 -22.96 17.77 6.54
C ILE A 88 -22.59 19.20 6.98
N ASP A 89 -23.25 19.69 8.02
CA ASP A 89 -22.96 21.01 8.61
C ASP A 89 -21.68 20.93 9.47
N ARG A 90 -20.52 20.99 8.81
CA ARG A 90 -19.22 20.92 9.47
C ARG A 90 -18.83 22.19 10.25
N GLU A 91 -19.59 23.27 10.12
CA GLU A 91 -19.36 24.52 10.86
C GLU A 91 -20.01 24.51 12.25
N ASN A 92 -21.24 24.02 12.34
CA ASN A 92 -22.03 24.04 13.56
C ASN A 92 -22.10 22.68 14.26
N ASP A 93 -21.91 21.55 13.54
CA ASP A 93 -21.86 20.23 14.18
C ASP A 93 -20.51 20.01 14.87
N PRO A 94 -20.44 19.95 16.22
CA PRO A 94 -19.20 19.77 16.97
C PRO A 94 -18.49 18.43 16.67
N ASN A 95 -19.22 17.41 16.20
CA ASN A 95 -18.65 16.10 15.89
C ASN A 95 -17.97 16.10 14.50
N SER A 96 -18.51 16.87 13.56
CA SER A 96 -17.99 16.96 12.18
C SER A 96 -16.94 18.06 12.01
N LYS A 97 -16.84 18.98 12.96
CA LYS A 97 -15.81 20.03 12.96
C LYS A 97 -14.41 19.41 12.92
N GLY A 98 -13.62 19.76 11.91
CA GLY A 98 -12.27 19.24 11.69
C GLY A 98 -12.21 17.82 11.14
N THR A 99 -13.32 17.18 10.74
CA THR A 99 -13.34 15.84 10.13
C THR A 99 -12.53 15.79 8.85
N ALA A 100 -12.60 16.80 7.98
CA ALA A 100 -11.83 16.87 6.74
C ALA A 100 -10.32 16.72 6.98
N ARG A 101 -9.79 17.49 7.95
CA ARG A 101 -8.36 17.41 8.29
C ARG A 101 -7.98 16.09 8.95
N ARG A 102 -8.86 15.49 9.77
CA ARG A 102 -8.63 14.16 10.35
C ARG A 102 -8.56 13.10 9.25
N LEU A 103 -9.45 13.15 8.26
CA LEU A 103 -9.42 12.27 7.10
C LEU A 103 -8.12 12.43 6.30
N ALA A 104 -7.74 13.66 5.95
CA ALA A 104 -6.50 13.91 5.23
C ALA A 104 -5.29 13.34 5.98
N LYS A 105 -5.12 13.65 7.27
CA LYS A 105 -4.02 13.11 8.07
C LYS A 105 -4.04 11.58 8.16
N MET A 106 -5.21 10.98 8.34
CA MET A 106 -5.36 9.52 8.36
C MET A 106 -4.87 8.90 7.05
N TYR A 107 -5.21 9.47 5.90
CA TYR A 107 -4.74 8.96 4.60
C TYR A 107 -3.21 9.04 4.49
N PHE A 108 -2.60 10.19 4.74
CA PHE A 108 -1.17 10.39 4.52
C PHE A 108 -0.28 9.74 5.59
N ASN A 109 -0.70 9.76 6.85
CA ASN A 109 0.16 9.38 7.97
C ASN A 109 -0.12 7.97 8.53
N GLU A 110 -1.26 7.35 8.13
CA GLU A 110 -1.69 6.07 8.71
C GLU A 110 -1.95 5.04 7.61
N ILE A 111 -3.11 5.12 6.94
CA ILE A 111 -3.59 4.06 6.07
C ILE A 111 -2.87 3.97 4.72
N MET A 112 -2.26 5.06 4.25
CA MET A 112 -1.42 5.11 3.04
C MET A 112 0.01 5.58 3.31
N ALA A 113 0.47 5.60 4.56
CA ALA A 113 1.80 6.06 4.92
C ALA A 113 2.92 5.36 4.12
N GLY A 114 2.82 4.05 3.92
CA GLY A 114 3.79 3.27 3.14
C GLY A 114 3.89 3.66 1.66
N ARG A 115 2.97 4.47 1.15
CA ARG A 115 3.05 5.07 -0.18
C ARG A 115 4.05 6.24 -0.22
N TYR A 116 4.13 7.00 0.87
CA TYR A 116 4.90 8.24 0.98
C TYR A 116 6.20 8.08 1.77
N GLU A 117 6.34 6.99 2.51
CA GLU A 117 7.53 6.70 3.32
C GLU A 117 8.49 5.76 2.58
N PRO A 118 9.82 5.95 2.71
CA PRO A 118 10.78 5.02 2.13
C PRO A 118 10.64 3.62 2.75
N ALA A 119 11.20 2.62 2.05
CA ALA A 119 11.24 1.26 2.55
C ALA A 119 11.96 1.20 3.90
N PRO A 120 11.45 0.41 4.86
CA PRO A 120 12.12 0.26 6.15
C PRO A 120 13.49 -0.39 5.98
N ASP A 121 14.49 0.12 6.69
CA ASP A 121 15.83 -0.47 6.70
C ASP A 121 15.79 -1.92 7.19
N ALA A 122 16.40 -2.80 6.42
CA ALA A 122 16.59 -4.20 6.79
C ALA A 122 18.04 -4.44 7.23
N THR A 123 18.26 -4.51 8.55
CA THR A 123 19.56 -4.95 9.08
C THR A 123 19.77 -6.40 8.69
N CYS A 124 20.82 -6.66 7.91
CA CYS A 124 21.19 -7.98 7.44
C CYS A 124 22.32 -8.58 8.31
N PHE A 125 22.26 -9.89 8.48
CA PHE A 125 23.30 -10.69 9.13
C PHE A 125 23.81 -11.74 8.12
N PRO A 126 25.13 -12.00 8.05
CA PRO A 126 25.66 -13.09 7.25
C PRO A 126 25.08 -14.43 7.72
N ASN A 127 24.80 -15.33 6.77
CA ASN A 127 24.42 -16.71 7.00
C ASN A 127 25.38 -17.62 6.23
N ASP A 128 26.67 -17.44 6.47
CA ASP A 128 27.78 -18.03 5.71
C ASP A 128 28.76 -18.86 6.56
N SER A 129 28.44 -19.07 7.85
CA SER A 129 29.20 -19.94 8.74
C SER A 129 29.01 -21.42 8.41
N GLU A 130 29.87 -22.33 8.95
CA GLU A 130 29.71 -23.77 8.85
C GLU A 130 28.37 -24.25 9.44
N ASP A 131 27.87 -23.56 10.47
CA ASP A 131 26.57 -23.84 11.12
C ASP A 131 25.44 -22.92 10.60
N ARG A 132 25.47 -22.59 9.31
CA ARG A 132 24.44 -21.70 8.73
C ARG A 132 23.03 -22.30 8.85
N TYR A 133 22.06 -21.44 9.01
CA TYR A 133 20.67 -21.85 9.01
C TYR A 133 20.19 -22.18 7.59
N GLU A 134 19.77 -23.42 7.38
CA GLU A 134 19.28 -23.90 6.07
C GLU A 134 17.78 -24.28 6.09
N GLY A 135 17.14 -24.14 7.24
CA GLY A 135 15.72 -24.48 7.40
C GLY A 135 14.77 -23.45 6.83
N MET A 136 13.49 -23.80 6.87
CA MET A 136 12.41 -22.89 6.55
C MET A 136 12.10 -21.98 7.76
N LEU A 137 12.13 -20.67 7.55
CA LEU A 137 11.65 -19.68 8.51
C LEU A 137 10.27 -19.22 8.07
N VAL A 138 9.27 -19.28 8.96
CA VAL A 138 7.93 -18.74 8.70
C VAL A 138 7.58 -17.70 9.74
N VAL A 139 7.34 -16.47 9.28
CA VAL A 139 6.96 -15.31 10.11
C VAL A 139 5.50 -14.96 9.88
N ARG A 140 4.71 -14.90 10.96
CA ARG A 140 3.35 -14.37 10.96
C ARG A 140 3.36 -12.88 11.22
N SER A 141 2.65 -12.11 10.41
CA SER A 141 2.53 -10.67 10.53
C SER A 141 1.08 -10.24 10.40
N GLU A 142 0.57 -9.49 11.37
CA GLU A 142 -0.73 -8.86 11.24
C GLU A 142 -0.68 -7.77 10.18
N LEU A 143 -1.73 -7.69 9.36
CA LEU A 143 -1.89 -6.70 8.30
C LEU A 143 -3.09 -5.81 8.56
N ARG A 144 -2.88 -4.53 8.34
CA ARG A 144 -3.93 -3.53 8.18
C ARG A 144 -3.67 -2.81 6.88
N SER A 145 -4.60 -2.96 5.94
CA SER A 145 -4.51 -2.38 4.60
C SER A 145 -5.82 -1.69 4.23
N MET A 146 -5.87 -1.13 3.07
CA MET A 146 -7.05 -0.50 2.50
C MET A 146 -7.24 -0.98 1.07
N CYS A 147 -8.44 -1.40 0.72
CA CYS A 147 -8.78 -1.78 -0.65
C CYS A 147 -8.82 -0.54 -1.55
N SER A 148 -8.09 -0.57 -2.67
CA SER A 148 -8.04 0.54 -3.62
C SER A 148 -9.38 0.87 -4.29
N HIS A 149 -10.35 -0.08 -4.34
CA HIS A 149 -11.62 0.12 -5.02
C HIS A 149 -12.58 1.05 -4.27
N HIS A 150 -12.72 0.87 -2.97
CA HIS A 150 -13.72 1.59 -2.18
C HIS A 150 -13.13 2.26 -0.94
N HIS A 151 -11.80 2.23 -0.79
CA HIS A 151 -11.08 2.75 0.38
C HIS A 151 -11.65 2.21 1.71
N GLN A 152 -12.12 0.95 1.70
CA GLN A 152 -12.55 0.26 2.90
C GLN A 152 -11.41 -0.55 3.50
N PRO A 153 -11.37 -0.71 4.84
CA PRO A 153 -10.30 -1.42 5.51
C PRO A 153 -10.23 -2.88 5.09
N VAL A 154 -9.00 -3.39 5.04
CA VAL A 154 -8.66 -4.80 4.90
C VAL A 154 -7.87 -5.20 6.12
N ALA A 155 -8.37 -6.19 6.87
CA ALA A 155 -7.75 -6.67 8.08
C ALA A 155 -7.44 -8.17 7.98
N GLY A 156 -6.21 -8.55 8.29
CA GLY A 156 -5.82 -9.93 8.15
C GLY A 156 -4.43 -10.25 8.66
N VAL A 157 -3.88 -11.34 8.16
CA VAL A 157 -2.57 -11.87 8.53
C VAL A 157 -1.82 -12.29 7.27
N ALA A 158 -0.53 -11.96 7.20
CA ALA A 158 0.41 -12.54 6.25
C ALA A 158 1.30 -13.57 6.94
N TYR A 159 1.55 -14.66 6.26
CA TYR A 159 2.58 -15.64 6.60
C TYR A 159 3.65 -15.57 5.52
N ILE A 160 4.88 -15.30 5.94
CA ILE A 160 6.03 -15.11 5.06
C ILE A 160 7.00 -16.25 5.36
N GLY A 161 7.14 -17.17 4.41
CA GLY A 161 8.08 -18.29 4.47
C GLY A 161 9.29 -18.03 3.61
N ILE A 162 10.49 -18.29 4.11
CA ILE A 162 11.73 -18.29 3.32
C ILE A 162 12.59 -19.50 3.66
N ILE A 163 13.32 -20.01 2.69
CA ILE A 163 14.54 -20.80 2.93
C ILE A 163 15.69 -19.81 2.91
N ALA A 164 16.45 -19.79 4.00
CA ALA A 164 17.48 -18.79 4.19
C ALA A 164 18.58 -18.90 3.11
N ALA A 165 18.94 -17.76 2.53
CA ALA A 165 20.07 -17.64 1.61
C ALA A 165 21.35 -17.24 2.40
N GLN A 166 22.27 -16.55 1.75
CA GLN A 166 23.52 -16.08 2.37
C GLN A 166 23.32 -14.98 3.43
N LYS A 167 22.10 -14.46 3.55
CA LYS A 167 21.77 -13.37 4.49
C LYS A 167 20.47 -13.68 5.22
N LEU A 168 20.44 -13.32 6.50
CA LEU A 168 19.24 -13.25 7.32
C LEU A 168 18.95 -11.78 7.65
N ILE A 169 17.70 -11.45 7.87
CA ILE A 169 17.29 -10.17 8.41
C ILE A 169 16.64 -10.35 9.79
N GLY A 170 16.67 -9.32 10.62
CA GLY A 170 16.02 -9.38 11.92
C GLY A 170 14.53 -9.72 11.80
N LEU A 171 14.00 -10.59 12.67
CA LEU A 171 12.62 -11.09 12.61
C LEU A 171 11.58 -9.99 12.50
N SER A 172 11.75 -8.88 13.23
CA SER A 172 10.86 -7.71 13.16
C SER A 172 10.84 -7.02 11.79
N LYS A 173 11.87 -7.23 10.95
CA LYS A 173 11.95 -6.62 9.62
C LYS A 173 10.95 -7.20 8.64
N TYR A 174 10.66 -8.50 8.75
CA TYR A 174 9.61 -9.13 7.96
C TYR A 174 8.26 -8.45 8.19
N THR A 175 7.89 -8.26 9.45
CA THR A 175 6.64 -7.57 9.81
C THR A 175 6.64 -6.11 9.36
N ARG A 176 7.74 -5.38 9.53
CA ARG A 176 7.83 -3.97 9.11
C ARG A 176 7.68 -3.82 7.60
N ILE A 177 8.32 -4.68 6.81
CA ILE A 177 8.20 -4.69 5.35
C ILE A 177 6.76 -5.01 4.95
N ALA A 178 6.14 -6.05 5.54
CA ALA A 178 4.77 -6.42 5.24
C ALA A 178 3.78 -5.29 5.57
N GLN A 179 3.92 -4.64 6.72
CA GLN A 179 3.08 -3.52 7.13
C GLN A 179 3.29 -2.28 6.25
N TRP A 180 4.53 -2.00 5.85
CA TRP A 180 4.83 -0.90 4.92
C TRP A 180 4.20 -1.14 3.54
N CYS A 181 4.26 -2.36 3.00
CA CYS A 181 3.56 -2.73 1.77
C CYS A 181 2.03 -2.60 1.95
N ALA A 182 1.48 -3.03 3.09
CA ALA A 182 0.04 -2.98 3.36
C ALA A 182 -0.51 -1.55 3.43
N ARG A 183 0.29 -0.58 3.87
CA ARG A 183 -0.11 0.82 3.97
C ARG A 183 0.07 1.60 2.67
N ARG A 184 -0.41 1.06 1.55
CA ARG A 184 -0.35 1.74 0.24
C ARG A 184 -1.71 1.87 -0.44
N GLY A 185 -2.74 1.18 0.04
CA GLY A 185 -4.06 1.16 -0.59
C GLY A 185 -4.06 0.38 -1.90
N THR A 186 -3.90 -0.94 -1.81
CA THR A 186 -3.74 -1.84 -2.96
C THR A 186 -4.73 -3.01 -2.93
N LEU A 187 -4.77 -3.80 -3.99
CA LEU A 187 -5.48 -5.08 -4.01
C LEU A 187 -4.68 -6.13 -3.21
N GLN A 188 -5.36 -7.11 -2.64
CA GLN A 188 -4.70 -8.15 -1.85
C GLN A 188 -3.73 -9.00 -2.69
N GLU A 189 -4.05 -9.24 -3.96
CA GLU A 189 -3.22 -9.97 -4.90
C GLU A 189 -1.91 -9.22 -5.19
N GLU A 190 -1.99 -7.92 -5.39
CA GLU A 190 -0.82 -7.05 -5.58
C GLU A 190 0.00 -6.95 -4.30
N LEU A 191 -0.67 -6.79 -3.13
CA LEU A 191 -0.01 -6.76 -1.83
C LEU A 191 0.81 -8.03 -1.58
N CYS A 192 0.27 -9.21 -1.92
CA CYS A 192 0.96 -10.47 -1.77
C CYS A 192 2.26 -10.51 -2.62
N ASN A 193 2.19 -10.04 -3.86
CA ASN A 193 3.35 -9.92 -4.75
C ASN A 193 4.36 -8.87 -4.25
N ASP A 194 3.88 -7.75 -3.74
CA ASP A 194 4.74 -6.66 -3.24
C ASP A 194 5.53 -7.11 -2.02
N ILE A 195 4.89 -7.78 -1.06
CA ILE A 195 5.57 -8.34 0.10
C ILE A 195 6.64 -9.35 -0.36
N ALA A 196 6.30 -10.27 -1.26
CA ALA A 196 7.24 -11.26 -1.79
C ALA A 196 8.45 -10.60 -2.44
N ARG A 197 8.24 -9.55 -3.25
CA ARG A 197 9.29 -8.80 -3.94
C ARG A 197 10.21 -8.07 -2.95
N GLU A 198 9.66 -7.39 -1.97
CA GLU A 198 10.45 -6.62 -1.02
C GLU A 198 11.22 -7.52 -0.03
N ILE A 199 10.66 -8.66 0.36
CA ILE A 199 11.38 -9.67 1.15
C ILE A 199 12.52 -10.29 0.33
N GLU A 200 12.29 -10.66 -0.93
CA GLU A 200 13.34 -11.14 -1.83
C GLU A 200 14.48 -10.12 -1.97
N LYS A 201 14.14 -8.84 -2.14
CA LYS A 201 15.11 -7.74 -2.24
C LYS A 201 15.91 -7.58 -0.94
N ALA A 202 15.28 -7.67 0.20
CA ALA A 202 15.93 -7.49 1.51
C ALA A 202 16.83 -8.68 1.90
N THR A 203 16.44 -9.91 1.59
CA THR A 203 17.14 -11.14 2.02
C THR A 203 18.03 -11.75 0.94
N GLY A 204 17.74 -11.48 -0.33
CA GLY A 204 18.33 -12.19 -1.48
C GLY A 204 17.77 -13.62 -1.67
N ALA A 205 16.85 -14.09 -0.82
CA ALA A 205 16.27 -15.41 -0.92
C ALA A 205 15.41 -15.55 -2.18
N LYS A 206 15.63 -16.64 -2.94
CA LYS A 206 14.83 -16.97 -4.13
C LYS A 206 13.70 -17.95 -3.81
N ASP A 207 13.86 -18.71 -2.74
CA ASP A 207 12.91 -19.70 -2.26
C ASP A 207 12.07 -19.07 -1.16
N LEU A 208 10.89 -18.56 -1.54
CA LEU A 208 10.00 -17.87 -0.62
C LEU A 208 8.52 -18.09 -0.95
N GLY A 209 7.71 -18.01 0.08
CA GLY A 209 6.25 -18.06 0.00
C GLY A 209 5.62 -16.94 0.81
N VAL A 210 4.58 -16.29 0.26
CA VAL A 210 3.73 -15.37 1.00
C VAL A 210 2.29 -15.84 0.89
N TYR A 211 1.62 -15.99 2.02
CA TYR A 211 0.20 -16.31 2.09
C TYR A 211 -0.49 -15.23 2.92
N ILE A 212 -1.55 -14.66 2.38
CA ILE A 212 -2.37 -13.66 3.07
C ILE A 212 -3.79 -14.19 3.22
N GLN A 213 -4.31 -14.03 4.42
CA GLN A 213 -5.70 -14.31 4.76
C GLN A 213 -6.30 -13.05 5.37
N ALA A 214 -7.34 -12.48 4.74
CA ALA A 214 -7.90 -11.21 5.17
C ALA A 214 -9.41 -11.09 4.92
N VAL A 215 -10.04 -10.26 5.74
CA VAL A 215 -11.42 -9.79 5.61
C VAL A 215 -11.42 -8.42 4.95
N HIS A 216 -12.33 -8.20 4.02
CA HIS A 216 -12.46 -6.97 3.26
C HIS A 216 -13.72 -6.21 3.65
N GLY A 217 -13.56 -5.03 4.24
CA GLY A 217 -14.70 -4.16 4.60
C GLY A 217 -15.56 -3.76 3.41
N CYS A 218 -14.99 -3.71 2.18
CA CYS A 218 -15.77 -3.45 0.98
C CYS A 218 -16.77 -4.55 0.61
N CYS A 219 -16.56 -5.78 1.09
CA CYS A 219 -17.47 -6.92 0.92
C CYS A 219 -18.35 -7.13 2.16
N GLU A 220 -17.83 -6.85 3.36
CA GLU A 220 -18.48 -7.14 4.64
C GLU A 220 -19.43 -6.01 5.07
N ASN A 221 -18.98 -4.75 4.99
CA ASN A 221 -19.67 -3.60 5.61
C ASN A 221 -20.58 -2.82 4.63
N ARG A 222 -20.58 -3.15 3.36
CA ARG A 222 -21.34 -2.48 2.31
C ARG A 222 -21.56 -3.41 1.11
N GLY A 223 -22.35 -2.97 0.13
CA GLY A 223 -22.60 -3.71 -1.11
C GLY A 223 -23.26 -5.06 -0.84
N ILE A 224 -22.55 -6.14 -1.06
CA ILE A 224 -23.07 -7.52 -0.89
C ILE A 224 -23.28 -7.93 0.56
N MET A 225 -22.65 -7.22 1.54
CA MET A 225 -22.73 -7.50 2.98
C MET A 225 -22.44 -8.97 3.35
N ALA A 226 -21.38 -9.53 2.79
CA ALA A 226 -20.96 -10.91 3.02
C ALA A 226 -20.14 -11.03 4.34
N HIS A 227 -20.82 -11.09 5.47
CA HIS A 227 -20.25 -11.01 6.82
C HIS A 227 -19.25 -12.12 7.19
N SER A 228 -19.19 -13.21 6.45
CA SER A 228 -18.23 -14.31 6.66
C SER A 228 -17.23 -14.46 5.51
N SER A 229 -17.11 -13.42 4.67
CA SER A 229 -16.20 -13.46 3.53
C SER A 229 -14.75 -13.40 3.99
N LEU A 230 -13.97 -14.41 3.63
CA LEU A 230 -12.56 -14.52 3.91
C LEU A 230 -11.81 -14.76 2.61
N THR A 231 -10.88 -13.86 2.27
CA THR A 231 -10.08 -13.96 1.05
C THR A 231 -8.69 -14.50 1.37
N GLN A 232 -8.22 -15.43 0.58
CA GLN A 232 -6.88 -16.02 0.69
C GLN A 232 -6.13 -15.82 -0.62
N THR A 233 -4.91 -15.32 -0.54
CA THR A 233 -4.00 -15.15 -1.67
C THR A 233 -2.64 -15.74 -1.36
N THR A 234 -1.97 -16.29 -2.39
CA THR A 234 -0.70 -16.98 -2.21
C THR A 234 0.25 -16.62 -3.35
N VAL A 235 1.49 -16.32 -3.02
CA VAL A 235 2.61 -16.19 -3.97
C VAL A 235 3.70 -17.15 -3.53
N LEU A 236 4.13 -18.02 -4.43
CA LEU A 236 5.19 -19.00 -4.17
C LEU A 236 6.29 -18.83 -5.22
N LYS A 237 7.56 -18.81 -4.79
CA LYS A 237 8.73 -18.70 -5.65
C LYS A 237 9.76 -19.78 -5.32
N GLY A 238 10.58 -20.15 -6.31
CA GLY A 238 11.63 -21.15 -6.17
C GLY A 238 11.09 -22.50 -5.67
N ALA A 239 11.73 -23.11 -4.68
CA ALA A 239 11.35 -24.40 -4.12
C ALA A 239 9.92 -24.43 -3.57
N PHE A 240 9.42 -23.33 -3.00
CA PHE A 240 8.02 -23.23 -2.56
C PHE A 240 7.01 -23.49 -3.69
N ASN A 241 7.37 -23.18 -4.92
CA ASN A 241 6.53 -23.44 -6.09
C ASN A 241 6.82 -24.78 -6.76
N THR A 242 8.09 -25.20 -6.81
CA THR A 242 8.53 -26.35 -7.64
C THR A 242 8.64 -27.67 -6.86
N ASP A 243 8.83 -27.61 -5.52
CA ASP A 243 8.92 -28.81 -4.67
C ASP A 243 7.68 -28.99 -3.79
N GLY A 244 7.01 -30.15 -3.94
CA GLY A 244 5.79 -30.48 -3.21
C GLY A 244 5.99 -30.61 -1.71
N ASN A 245 7.17 -31.06 -1.24
CA ASN A 245 7.47 -31.20 0.18
C ASN A 245 7.66 -29.84 0.85
N THR A 246 8.44 -28.96 0.24
CA THR A 246 8.64 -27.57 0.70
C THR A 246 7.31 -26.82 0.76
N LYS A 247 6.48 -26.94 -0.28
CA LYS A 247 5.13 -26.36 -0.31
C LYS A 247 4.26 -26.90 0.82
N LYS A 248 4.27 -28.20 1.04
CA LYS A 248 3.49 -28.86 2.12
C LYS A 248 3.97 -28.37 3.48
N GLU A 249 5.27 -28.37 3.74
CA GLU A 249 5.87 -27.89 4.98
C GLU A 249 5.45 -26.44 5.29
N PHE A 250 5.45 -25.57 4.29
CA PHE A 250 5.02 -24.18 4.45
C PHE A 250 3.58 -24.07 4.94
N PHE A 251 2.65 -24.78 4.29
CA PHE A 251 1.24 -24.73 4.69
C PHE A 251 0.97 -25.46 6.02
N ASP A 252 1.73 -26.48 6.36
CA ASP A 252 1.62 -27.16 7.66
C ASP A 252 2.11 -26.23 8.79
N ASN A 253 3.21 -25.50 8.59
CA ASN A 253 3.67 -24.48 9.53
C ASN A 253 2.64 -23.37 9.72
N ILE A 254 1.95 -22.93 8.66
CA ILE A 254 0.86 -21.95 8.76
C ILE A 254 -0.29 -22.49 9.63
N LYS A 255 -0.72 -23.73 9.42
CA LYS A 255 -1.79 -24.36 10.22
C LYS A 255 -1.40 -24.42 11.70
N LEU A 256 -0.18 -24.86 12.01
CA LEU A 256 0.32 -24.89 13.38
C LEU A 256 0.31 -23.50 14.01
N GLN A 257 0.76 -22.47 13.30
CA GLN A 257 0.72 -21.09 13.83
C GLN A 257 -0.71 -20.57 14.01
N GLN A 258 -1.69 -21.00 13.19
CA GLN A 258 -3.11 -20.63 13.37
C GLN A 258 -3.72 -21.28 14.62
N GLU A 259 -3.33 -22.51 14.94
CA GLU A 259 -3.79 -23.21 16.13
C GLU A 259 -3.25 -22.61 17.43
N PHE A 260 -2.00 -22.11 17.43
CA PHE A 260 -1.32 -21.54 18.60
C PHE A 260 -1.36 -20.00 18.67
N ALA A 261 -1.97 -19.33 17.69
CA ALA A 261 -2.07 -17.88 17.73
C ALA A 261 -2.92 -17.43 18.93
N PRO A 262 -2.49 -16.44 19.71
CA PRO A 262 -3.34 -15.85 20.73
C PRO A 262 -4.61 -15.30 20.07
N ARG A 263 -5.74 -15.64 20.68
CA ARG A 263 -7.08 -15.21 20.22
C ARG A 263 -7.33 -13.75 20.49
#